data_5debb0fb7841786c6a6ac4a7edb3b893
#
_entry.id   5debb0fb7841786c6a6ac4a7edb3b893
#
_cell.length_a   1.000
_cell.length_b   1.000
_cell.length_c   1.000
_cell.angle_alpha   90.00
_cell.angle_beta   90.00
_cell.angle_gamma   90.00
#
_symmetry.space_group_name_H-M   'P 1'
#
loop_
_entity.id
_entity.type
_entity.pdbx_description
1 polymer ?
#
loop_
_entity_poly.entity_id
_entity_poly.type
_entity_poly.pdbx_seq_one_letter_code
_entity_poly.pdbx_strand_id
1 'polypeptide(L)'
;CLCYQPEYYLHHFWEMILPIQFLPDGGWKWTGYAGLASHGGTLGLMIALWLYCRKMKMHYMDVLDMIAVATPICACFIRLANLMNSEIIGKATDVPWAFVFERVDMLPRHPAQLYEAIAYFIFFLLMIFLYKNYGKKLHRGFFFGLCLTEIFVFRFFVEFLKENQVDFENSMSLNMGQSVSYTHLRA
;
A
#
# COMPACT_ATOMS: atom_id res chain seq x y z
N CYS A 1 6.74 8.77 -12.53
CA CYS A 1 7.67 9.46 -13.45
C CYS A 1 6.98 10.68 -14.08
N LEU A 2 6.02 10.53 -14.99
CA LEU A 2 5.35 11.66 -15.68
C LEU A 2 4.69 12.69 -14.74
N CYS A 3 4.18 12.28 -13.58
CA CYS A 3 3.55 13.19 -12.62
C CYS A 3 4.54 14.00 -11.76
N TYR A 4 5.78 13.53 -11.63
CA TYR A 4 6.79 14.19 -10.79
C TYR A 4 7.78 15.05 -11.56
N GLN A 5 8.12 14.65 -12.79
CA GLN A 5 9.06 15.37 -13.66
C GLN A 5 8.61 15.24 -15.13
N PRO A 6 7.50 15.91 -15.53
CA PRO A 6 6.92 15.73 -16.86
C PRO A 6 7.87 16.16 -17.98
N GLU A 7 8.58 17.26 -17.82
CA GLU A 7 9.47 17.79 -18.84
C GLU A 7 10.66 16.85 -19.13
N TYR A 8 11.26 16.27 -18.09
CA TYR A 8 12.37 15.33 -18.24
C TYR A 8 11.94 14.06 -19.00
N TYR A 9 10.84 13.43 -18.58
CA TYR A 9 10.40 12.15 -19.16
C TYR A 9 9.73 12.27 -20.53
N LEU A 10 9.24 13.45 -20.90
CA LEU A 10 8.79 13.69 -22.28
C LEU A 10 9.95 13.64 -23.28
N HIS A 11 11.14 14.07 -22.88
CA HIS A 11 12.35 13.99 -23.71
C HIS A 11 13.10 12.66 -23.60
N HIS A 12 12.89 11.91 -22.49
CA HIS A 12 13.57 10.64 -22.20
C HIS A 12 12.55 9.49 -22.05
N PHE A 13 11.68 9.33 -23.04
CA PHE A 13 10.59 8.35 -23.01
C PHE A 13 11.08 6.91 -22.77
N TRP A 14 12.23 6.52 -23.32
CA TRP A 14 12.80 5.19 -23.13
C TRP A 14 13.24 4.89 -21.71
N GLU A 15 13.70 5.89 -20.97
CA GLU A 15 14.06 5.76 -19.55
C GLU A 15 12.84 5.53 -18.62
N MET A 16 11.65 5.86 -19.11
CA MET A 16 10.41 5.58 -18.40
C MET A 16 10.00 4.09 -18.50
N ILE A 17 10.33 3.45 -19.62
CA ILE A 17 9.95 2.06 -19.93
C ILE A 17 11.05 1.08 -19.54
N LEU A 18 12.31 1.45 -19.79
CA LEU A 18 13.48 0.64 -19.51
C LEU A 18 14.19 1.11 -18.25
N PRO A 19 14.67 0.19 -17.39
CA PRO A 19 15.38 0.53 -16.14
C PRO A 19 16.83 0.97 -16.40
N ILE A 20 17.05 1.79 -17.42
CA ILE A 20 18.36 2.29 -17.86
C ILE A 20 18.33 3.81 -17.92
N GLN A 21 19.46 4.42 -17.65
CA GLN A 21 19.70 5.86 -17.87
C GLN A 21 20.76 6.04 -18.92
N PHE A 22 20.50 6.91 -19.89
CA PHE A 22 21.48 7.30 -20.90
C PHE A 22 22.41 8.36 -20.32
N LEU A 23 23.72 8.11 -20.40
CA LEU A 23 24.74 9.05 -19.95
C LEU A 23 25.08 10.04 -21.09
N PRO A 24 25.50 11.29 -20.75
CA PRO A 24 25.92 12.27 -21.74
C PRO A 24 27.06 11.79 -22.65
N ASP A 25 27.86 10.84 -22.16
CA ASP A 25 29.02 10.26 -22.86
C ASP A 25 28.63 9.16 -23.88
N GLY A 26 27.33 8.99 -24.17
CA GLY A 26 26.84 7.95 -25.08
C GLY A 26 26.77 6.55 -24.46
N GLY A 27 27.11 6.39 -23.18
CA GLY A 27 26.96 5.16 -22.41
C GLY A 27 25.56 4.99 -21.81
N TRP A 28 25.26 3.80 -21.31
CA TRP A 28 24.06 3.55 -20.52
C TRP A 28 24.42 2.89 -19.18
N LYS A 29 23.64 3.18 -18.18
CA LYS A 29 23.79 2.61 -16.82
C LYS A 29 22.47 1.96 -16.39
N TRP A 30 22.57 0.78 -15.80
CA TRP A 30 21.43 0.15 -15.16
C TRP A 30 21.13 0.86 -13.84
N THR A 31 19.99 1.55 -13.75
CA THR A 31 19.59 2.33 -12.58
C THR A 31 18.43 1.72 -11.81
N GLY A 32 17.78 0.69 -12.37
CA GLY A 32 16.51 0.20 -11.86
C GLY A 32 15.37 1.20 -12.08
N TYR A 33 14.20 0.90 -11.51
CA TYR A 33 13.07 1.82 -11.55
C TYR A 33 13.10 2.73 -10.32
N ALA A 34 13.63 3.94 -10.45
CA ALA A 34 13.52 4.98 -9.44
C ALA A 34 12.20 5.76 -9.59
N GLY A 35 11.58 6.15 -8.48
CA GLY A 35 10.39 7.02 -8.50
C GLY A 35 9.11 6.34 -8.98
N LEU A 36 8.94 5.04 -8.73
CA LEU A 36 7.68 4.35 -8.99
C LEU A 36 6.56 4.95 -8.15
N ALA A 37 5.63 5.65 -8.81
CA ALA A 37 4.46 6.19 -8.13
C ALA A 37 3.38 5.11 -8.01
N SER A 38 2.87 4.90 -6.80
CA SER A 38 1.76 3.98 -6.53
C SER A 38 0.51 4.26 -7.38
N HIS A 39 0.25 5.53 -7.68
CA HIS A 39 -0.87 5.95 -8.54
C HIS A 39 -0.76 5.39 -9.97
N GLY A 40 0.43 5.43 -10.56
CA GLY A 40 0.66 4.85 -11.90
C GLY A 40 0.48 3.34 -11.91
N GLY A 41 0.98 2.65 -10.87
CA GLY A 41 0.79 1.22 -10.69
C GLY A 41 -0.69 0.84 -10.53
N THR A 42 -1.44 1.60 -9.74
CA THR A 42 -2.88 1.38 -9.54
C THR A 42 -3.66 1.57 -10.85
N LEU A 43 -3.40 2.66 -11.59
CA LEU A 43 -4.05 2.91 -12.87
C LEU A 43 -3.73 1.81 -13.89
N GLY A 44 -2.46 1.41 -14.00
CA GLY A 44 -2.02 0.32 -14.86
C GLY A 44 -2.70 -1.00 -14.52
N LEU A 45 -2.81 -1.32 -13.22
CA LEU A 45 -3.51 -2.51 -12.75
C LEU A 45 -5.01 -2.46 -13.12
N MET A 46 -5.68 -1.33 -12.92
CA MET A 46 -7.09 -1.17 -13.29
C MET A 46 -7.33 -1.40 -14.77
N ILE A 47 -6.48 -0.84 -15.64
CA ILE A 47 -6.56 -1.02 -17.09
C ILE A 47 -6.30 -2.48 -17.45
N ALA A 48 -5.27 -3.11 -16.90
CA ALA A 48 -4.92 -4.51 -17.15
C ALA A 48 -6.05 -5.46 -16.75
N LEU A 49 -6.66 -5.25 -15.58
CA LEU A 49 -7.80 -6.03 -15.11
C LEU A 49 -9.03 -5.82 -16.00
N TRP A 50 -9.28 -4.60 -16.46
CA TRP A 50 -10.37 -4.32 -17.37
C TRP A 50 -10.20 -5.05 -18.72
N LEU A 51 -8.99 -5.01 -19.30
CA LEU A 51 -8.66 -5.75 -20.53
C LEU A 51 -8.79 -7.26 -20.34
N TYR A 52 -8.31 -7.77 -19.19
CA TYR A 52 -8.44 -9.18 -18.84
C TYR A 52 -9.92 -9.61 -18.75
N CYS A 53 -10.74 -8.85 -18.06
CA CYS A 53 -12.17 -9.11 -17.92
C CYS A 53 -12.90 -9.12 -19.27
N ARG A 54 -12.55 -8.18 -20.16
CA ARG A 54 -13.10 -8.16 -21.54
C ARG A 54 -12.70 -9.39 -22.32
N LYS A 55 -11.44 -9.80 -22.24
CA LYS A 55 -10.93 -10.99 -22.97
C LYS A 55 -11.56 -12.29 -22.44
N MET A 56 -11.68 -12.41 -21.13
CA MET A 56 -12.23 -13.62 -20.47
C MET A 56 -13.75 -13.62 -20.34
N LYS A 57 -14.42 -12.54 -20.78
CA LYS A 57 -15.89 -12.35 -20.65
C LYS A 57 -16.37 -12.47 -19.20
N MET A 58 -15.56 -12.03 -18.23
CA MET A 58 -15.88 -12.01 -16.79
C MET A 58 -16.37 -10.62 -16.40
N HIS A 59 -17.21 -10.57 -15.36
CA HIS A 59 -17.63 -9.29 -14.82
C HIS A 59 -16.50 -8.69 -13.97
N TYR A 60 -16.22 -7.39 -14.15
CA TYR A 60 -15.08 -6.72 -13.50
C TYR A 60 -15.13 -6.80 -11.97
N MET A 61 -16.31 -6.61 -11.36
CA MET A 61 -16.50 -6.69 -9.91
C MET A 61 -16.25 -8.08 -9.34
N ASP A 62 -16.54 -9.15 -10.09
CA ASP A 62 -16.26 -10.52 -9.64
C ASP A 62 -14.75 -10.78 -9.53
N VAL A 63 -13.96 -10.20 -10.44
CA VAL A 63 -12.49 -10.30 -10.41
C VAL A 63 -11.91 -9.44 -9.28
N LEU A 64 -12.47 -8.25 -9.05
CA LEU A 64 -12.07 -7.40 -7.92
C LEU A 64 -12.36 -8.08 -6.57
N ASP A 65 -13.50 -8.73 -6.42
CA ASP A 65 -13.84 -9.48 -5.20
C ASP A 65 -12.86 -10.63 -4.93
N MET A 66 -12.46 -11.38 -5.97
CA MET A 66 -11.46 -12.44 -5.82
C MET A 66 -10.09 -11.89 -5.37
N ILE A 67 -9.66 -10.77 -5.96
CA ILE A 67 -8.39 -10.13 -5.60
C ILE A 67 -8.49 -9.57 -4.17
N ALA A 68 -9.61 -8.95 -3.81
CA ALA A 68 -9.84 -8.38 -2.49
C ALA A 68 -9.71 -9.40 -1.36
N VAL A 69 -10.13 -10.64 -1.57
CA VAL A 69 -9.96 -11.72 -0.56
C VAL A 69 -8.48 -12.02 -0.30
N ALA A 70 -7.62 -11.90 -1.32
CA ALA A 70 -6.19 -12.16 -1.18
C ALA A 70 -5.38 -10.90 -0.76
N THR A 71 -5.94 -9.71 -0.90
CA THR A 71 -5.23 -8.44 -0.62
C THR A 71 -4.73 -8.34 0.82
N PRO A 72 -5.49 -8.70 1.88
CA PRO A 72 -5.02 -8.55 3.25
C PRO A 72 -3.80 -9.41 3.57
N ILE A 73 -3.67 -10.62 3.01
CA ILE A 73 -2.48 -11.44 3.25
C ILE A 73 -1.24 -10.85 2.56
N CYS A 74 -1.39 -10.26 1.36
CA CYS A 74 -0.31 -9.54 0.72
C CYS A 74 0.11 -8.31 1.56
N ALA A 75 -0.85 -7.55 2.06
CA ALA A 75 -0.60 -6.42 2.95
C ALA A 75 0.11 -6.85 4.24
N CYS A 76 -0.27 -7.99 4.84
CA CYS A 76 0.42 -8.56 6.00
C CYS A 76 1.90 -8.80 5.73
N PHE A 77 2.25 -9.46 4.63
CA PHE A 77 3.66 -9.72 4.29
C PHE A 77 4.44 -8.44 3.98
N ILE A 78 3.81 -7.45 3.36
CA ILE A 78 4.43 -6.13 3.15
C ILE A 78 4.76 -5.48 4.50
N ARG A 79 3.87 -5.55 5.49
CA ARG A 79 4.13 -4.99 6.83
C ARG A 79 5.23 -5.75 7.58
N LEU A 80 5.30 -7.07 7.44
CA LEU A 80 6.41 -7.84 7.98
C LEU A 80 7.74 -7.49 7.31
N ALA A 81 7.75 -7.25 6.00
CA ALA A 81 8.93 -6.78 5.29
C ALA A 81 9.37 -5.38 5.78
N ASN A 82 8.42 -4.44 5.98
CA ASN A 82 8.73 -3.13 6.54
C ASN A 82 9.30 -3.23 7.97
N LEU A 83 8.82 -4.18 8.79
CA LEU A 83 9.37 -4.45 10.12
C LEU A 83 10.85 -4.89 10.02
N MET A 84 11.17 -5.83 9.13
CA MET A 84 12.54 -6.30 8.90
C MET A 84 13.46 -5.20 8.37
N ASN A 85 12.92 -4.29 7.55
CA ASN A 85 13.67 -3.17 7.00
C ASN A 85 13.76 -1.96 7.95
N SER A 86 13.10 -1.99 9.12
CA SER A 86 13.01 -0.85 10.05
C SER A 86 12.37 0.39 9.41
N GLU A 87 11.37 0.21 8.54
CA GLU A 87 10.63 1.26 7.86
C GLU A 87 9.28 1.52 8.54
N ILE A 88 8.78 2.76 8.49
CA ILE A 88 7.45 3.16 9.00
C ILE A 88 7.28 2.79 10.48
N ILE A 89 8.25 3.14 11.30
CA ILE A 89 8.28 2.85 12.75
C ILE A 89 7.22 3.62 13.53
N GLY A 90 6.88 3.11 14.70
CA GLY A 90 5.99 3.79 15.65
C GLY A 90 6.71 4.80 16.53
N LYS A 91 5.92 5.55 17.30
CA LYS A 91 6.42 6.51 18.30
C LYS A 91 7.21 5.80 19.39
N ALA A 92 8.14 6.54 20.02
CA ALA A 92 8.88 6.06 21.19
C ALA A 92 7.90 5.70 22.33
N THR A 93 8.19 4.61 23.06
CA THR A 93 7.30 4.09 24.11
C THR A 93 8.07 3.24 25.11
N ASP A 94 7.53 3.12 26.31
CA ASP A 94 8.08 2.30 27.39
C ASP A 94 7.30 0.98 27.60
N VAL A 95 6.47 0.56 26.63
CA VAL A 95 5.72 -0.70 26.76
C VAL A 95 6.66 -1.91 26.75
N PRO A 96 6.35 -3.00 27.48
CA PRO A 96 7.26 -4.14 27.63
C PRO A 96 7.51 -4.92 26.31
N TRP A 97 6.71 -4.70 25.26
CA TRP A 97 6.88 -5.28 23.92
C TRP A 97 7.38 -4.29 22.87
N ALA A 98 7.96 -3.17 23.31
CA ALA A 98 8.59 -2.22 22.41
C ALA A 98 9.81 -2.85 21.70
N PHE A 99 10.02 -2.46 20.44
CA PHE A 99 11.16 -2.88 19.65
C PHE A 99 12.16 -1.75 19.53
N VAL A 100 13.45 -2.10 19.59
CA VAL A 100 14.55 -1.20 19.26
C VAL A 100 14.94 -1.40 17.81
N PHE A 101 14.81 -0.37 17.00
CA PHE A 101 15.16 -0.39 15.59
C PHE A 101 16.58 0.19 15.41
N GLU A 102 17.60 -0.63 15.66
CA GLU A 102 19.03 -0.23 15.65
C GLU A 102 19.48 0.49 14.37
N ARG A 103 18.78 0.27 13.25
CA ARG A 103 19.05 0.97 11.99
C ARG A 103 18.59 2.42 11.98
N VAL A 104 17.75 2.82 12.94
CA VAL A 104 17.18 4.17 13.06
C VAL A 104 17.71 4.85 14.31
N ASP A 105 17.44 4.28 15.49
CA ASP A 105 17.93 4.76 16.78
C ASP A 105 17.89 3.65 17.84
N MET A 106 18.37 3.95 19.05
CA MET A 106 18.38 3.02 20.19
C MET A 106 17.16 3.19 21.11
N LEU A 107 16.14 3.94 20.67
CA LEU A 107 14.94 4.15 21.47
C LEU A 107 13.95 2.98 21.30
N PRO A 108 13.31 2.52 22.40
CA PRO A 108 12.22 1.56 22.29
C PRO A 108 11.00 2.23 21.63
N ARG A 109 10.42 1.57 20.63
CA ARG A 109 9.33 2.10 19.82
C ARG A 109 8.20 1.11 19.65
N HIS A 110 6.99 1.61 19.41
CA HIS A 110 5.88 0.74 19.04
C HIS A 110 6.17 0.04 17.69
N PRO A 111 6.07 -1.31 17.64
CA PRO A 111 6.16 -2.04 16.38
C PRO A 111 4.85 -1.91 15.58
N ALA A 112 4.55 -0.70 15.09
CA ALA A 112 3.30 -0.40 14.38
C ALA A 112 3.08 -1.33 13.18
N GLN A 113 4.16 -1.71 12.49
CA GLN A 113 4.14 -2.65 11.36
C GLN A 113 3.63 -4.03 11.79
N LEU A 114 4.03 -4.50 12.99
CA LEU A 114 3.58 -5.79 13.54
C LEU A 114 2.09 -5.75 13.88
N TYR A 115 1.60 -4.65 14.44
CA TYR A 115 0.17 -4.48 14.71
C TYR A 115 -0.65 -4.52 13.42
N GLU A 116 -0.17 -3.84 12.37
CA GLU A 116 -0.82 -3.89 11.06
C GLU A 116 -0.76 -5.29 10.45
N ALA A 117 0.37 -5.98 10.55
CA ALA A 117 0.51 -7.34 10.03
C ALA A 117 -0.47 -8.32 10.68
N ILE A 118 -0.60 -8.28 12.02
CA ILE A 118 -1.53 -9.13 12.76
C ILE A 118 -2.99 -8.82 12.37
N ALA A 119 -3.36 -7.55 12.29
CA ALA A 119 -4.70 -7.15 11.89
C ALA A 119 -5.04 -7.61 10.46
N TYR A 120 -4.13 -7.41 9.51
CA TYR A 120 -4.34 -7.84 8.12
C TYR A 120 -4.40 -9.36 8.00
N PHE A 121 -3.67 -10.09 8.83
CA PHE A 121 -3.81 -11.55 8.89
C PHE A 121 -5.18 -11.98 9.40
N ILE A 122 -5.70 -11.33 10.44
CA ILE A 122 -7.05 -11.57 10.96
C ILE A 122 -8.10 -11.23 9.89
N PHE A 123 -7.96 -10.11 9.20
CA PHE A 123 -8.84 -9.72 8.11
C PHE A 123 -8.84 -10.75 6.97
N PHE A 124 -7.67 -11.28 6.62
CA PHE A 124 -7.57 -12.35 5.63
C PHE A 124 -8.35 -13.59 6.04
N LEU A 125 -8.24 -14.04 7.29
CA LEU A 125 -9.01 -15.20 7.79
C LEU A 125 -10.51 -14.93 7.77
N LEU A 126 -10.94 -13.72 8.15
CA LEU A 126 -12.33 -13.28 8.08
C LEU A 126 -12.83 -13.29 6.63
N MET A 127 -12.07 -12.70 5.71
CA MET A 127 -12.44 -12.65 4.29
C MET A 127 -12.60 -14.04 3.67
N ILE A 128 -11.66 -14.98 3.96
CA ILE A 128 -11.78 -16.37 3.49
C ILE A 128 -13.01 -17.04 4.09
N PHE A 129 -13.25 -16.86 5.38
CA PHE A 129 -14.43 -17.43 6.04
C PHE A 129 -15.74 -16.94 5.41
N LEU A 130 -15.85 -15.62 5.22
CA LEU A 130 -17.03 -15.01 4.58
C LEU A 130 -17.17 -15.46 3.13
N TYR A 131 -16.07 -15.50 2.37
CA TYR A 131 -16.10 -15.92 0.97
C TYR A 131 -16.55 -17.36 0.80
N LYS A 132 -16.06 -18.29 1.65
CA LYS A 132 -16.48 -19.70 1.61
C LYS A 132 -17.95 -19.91 1.97
N ASN A 133 -18.43 -19.20 3.00
CA ASN A 133 -19.78 -19.45 3.53
C ASN A 133 -20.88 -18.62 2.81
N TYR A 134 -20.53 -17.41 2.35
CA TYR A 134 -21.52 -16.44 1.85
C TYR A 134 -21.19 -15.90 0.46
N GLY A 135 -20.08 -16.25 -0.15
CA GLY A 135 -19.62 -15.66 -1.43
C GLY A 135 -20.63 -15.73 -2.57
N LYS A 136 -21.45 -16.81 -2.60
CA LYS A 136 -22.51 -16.97 -3.62
C LYS A 136 -23.79 -16.18 -3.30
N LYS A 137 -23.98 -15.71 -2.07
CA LYS A 137 -25.19 -15.03 -1.60
C LYS A 137 -25.04 -13.50 -1.58
N LEU A 138 -23.80 -13.01 -1.55
CA LEU A 138 -23.50 -11.60 -1.45
C LEU A 138 -23.43 -10.94 -2.83
N HIS A 139 -23.73 -9.64 -2.87
CA HIS A 139 -23.70 -8.86 -4.10
C HIS A 139 -22.23 -8.69 -4.60
N ARG A 140 -22.10 -8.54 -5.90
CA ARG A 140 -20.82 -8.24 -6.55
C ARG A 140 -20.23 -6.94 -6.02
N GLY A 141 -18.94 -6.93 -5.75
CA GLY A 141 -18.22 -5.79 -5.15
C GLY A 141 -18.28 -5.74 -3.63
N PHE A 142 -19.00 -6.66 -2.97
CA PHE A 142 -19.08 -6.70 -1.51
C PHE A 142 -17.72 -6.93 -0.85
N PHE A 143 -16.96 -7.93 -1.32
CA PHE A 143 -15.65 -8.25 -0.75
C PHE A 143 -14.63 -7.16 -1.04
N PHE A 144 -14.72 -6.53 -2.19
CA PHE A 144 -13.89 -5.37 -2.52
C PHE A 144 -14.17 -4.19 -1.58
N GLY A 145 -15.45 -3.84 -1.38
CA GLY A 145 -15.84 -2.78 -0.45
C GLY A 145 -15.46 -3.09 1.00
N LEU A 146 -15.67 -4.34 1.45
CA LEU A 146 -15.29 -4.78 2.79
C LEU A 146 -13.77 -4.67 3.00
N CYS A 147 -12.97 -5.16 2.06
CA CYS A 147 -11.51 -5.08 2.12
C CYS A 147 -11.02 -3.64 2.24
N LEU A 148 -11.55 -2.72 1.44
CA LEU A 148 -11.20 -1.29 1.53
C LEU A 148 -11.58 -0.72 2.89
N THR A 149 -12.78 -1.02 3.38
CA THR A 149 -13.26 -0.52 4.67
C THR A 149 -12.37 -1.02 5.81
N GLU A 150 -12.06 -2.32 5.88
CA GLU A 150 -11.19 -2.91 6.91
C GLU A 150 -9.80 -2.26 6.92
N ILE A 151 -9.18 -2.15 5.74
CA ILE A 151 -7.82 -1.58 5.62
C ILE A 151 -7.82 -0.11 6.03
N PHE A 152 -8.75 0.72 5.52
CA PHE A 152 -8.73 2.15 5.80
C PHE A 152 -9.15 2.48 7.23
N VAL A 153 -10.14 1.78 7.79
CA VAL A 153 -10.54 1.95 9.20
C VAL A 153 -9.37 1.62 10.11
N PHE A 154 -8.75 0.45 9.93
CA PHE A 154 -7.63 0.06 10.78
C PHE A 154 -6.42 0.98 10.61
N ARG A 155 -6.09 1.36 9.38
CA ARG A 155 -5.01 2.32 9.09
C ARG A 155 -5.24 3.66 9.78
N PHE A 156 -6.47 4.16 9.80
CA PHE A 156 -6.79 5.41 10.49
C PHE A 156 -6.43 5.35 11.98
N PHE A 157 -6.74 4.23 12.66
CA PHE A 157 -6.41 4.07 14.08
C PHE A 157 -4.91 3.84 14.34
N VAL A 158 -4.25 3.03 13.52
CA VAL A 158 -2.81 2.76 13.71
C VAL A 158 -1.95 3.99 13.45
N GLU A 159 -2.41 4.90 12.61
CA GLU A 159 -1.68 6.13 12.30
C GLU A 159 -1.44 7.01 13.56
N PHE A 160 -2.27 6.91 14.59
CA PHE A 160 -2.03 7.59 15.88
C PHE A 160 -0.77 7.07 16.62
N LEU A 161 -0.38 5.81 16.36
CA LEU A 161 0.78 5.16 16.96
C LEU A 161 2.06 5.33 16.13
N LYS A 162 1.95 5.81 14.89
CA LYS A 162 3.10 6.04 14.01
C LYS A 162 3.76 7.38 14.27
N GLU A 163 5.05 7.44 14.01
CA GLU A 163 5.79 8.68 13.96
C GLU A 163 5.49 9.43 12.65
N ASN A 164 5.43 10.75 12.72
CA ASN A 164 5.23 11.57 11.53
C ASN A 164 6.41 11.37 10.55
N GLN A 165 6.11 11.16 9.27
CA GLN A 165 7.13 10.88 8.26
C GLN A 165 7.74 12.15 7.68
N VAL A 166 7.09 13.30 7.86
CA VAL A 166 7.48 14.60 7.31
C VAL A 166 7.24 15.71 8.32
N ASP A 167 8.15 16.66 8.43
CA ASP A 167 8.12 17.71 9.46
C ASP A 167 6.88 18.59 9.41
N PHE A 168 6.28 18.81 8.23
CA PHE A 168 5.07 19.62 8.11
C PHE A 168 3.81 18.97 8.71
N GLU A 169 3.80 17.64 8.92
CA GLU A 169 2.69 16.95 9.57
C GLU A 169 2.50 17.36 11.04
N ASN A 170 3.56 17.86 11.69
CA ASN A 170 3.51 18.35 13.07
C ASN A 170 2.57 19.56 13.25
N SER A 171 2.27 20.28 12.17
CA SER A 171 1.37 21.44 12.17
C SER A 171 -0.08 21.10 11.80
N MET A 172 -0.35 19.86 11.39
CA MET A 172 -1.69 19.42 10.96
C MET A 172 -2.48 18.78 12.10
N SER A 173 -3.78 18.99 12.14
CA SER A 173 -4.69 18.34 13.11
C SER A 173 -4.87 16.84 12.86
N LEU A 174 -4.73 16.40 11.62
CA LEU A 174 -4.69 15.00 11.17
C LEU A 174 -3.47 14.85 10.27
N ASN A 175 -2.69 13.77 10.45
CA ASN A 175 -1.56 13.50 9.55
C ASN A 175 -2.04 13.06 8.16
N MET A 176 -1.12 13.01 7.18
CA MET A 176 -1.48 12.66 5.79
C MET A 176 -2.13 11.28 5.68
N GLY A 177 -1.67 10.29 6.44
CA GLY A 177 -2.23 8.94 6.44
C GLY A 177 -3.66 8.90 6.95
N GLN A 178 -3.98 9.68 7.99
CA GLN A 178 -5.34 9.83 8.52
C GLN A 178 -6.25 10.57 7.54
N SER A 179 -5.78 11.64 6.94
CA SER A 179 -6.53 12.43 5.96
C SER A 179 -6.90 11.60 4.72
N VAL A 180 -5.96 10.80 4.21
CA VAL A 180 -6.21 9.86 3.10
C VAL A 180 -7.22 8.79 3.50
N SER A 181 -7.07 8.20 4.69
CA SER A 181 -8.00 7.16 5.18
C SER A 181 -9.41 7.72 5.36
N TYR A 182 -9.53 8.91 5.93
CA TYR A 182 -10.82 9.58 6.11
C TYR A 182 -11.53 9.89 4.78
N THR A 183 -10.80 10.39 3.79
CA THR A 183 -11.37 10.67 2.47
C THR A 183 -11.89 9.41 1.77
N HIS A 184 -11.18 8.28 1.89
CA HIS A 184 -11.60 7.00 1.29
C HIS A 184 -12.77 6.34 2.01
N LEU A 185 -12.98 6.62 3.31
CA LEU A 185 -14.13 6.10 4.05
C LEU A 185 -15.40 6.91 3.80
N ARG A 186 -15.27 8.17 3.36
CA ARG A 186 -16.40 9.07 3.08
C ARG A 186 -16.90 8.99 1.63
N ALA A 187 -16.08 8.47 0.68
CA ALA A 187 -16.42 8.29 -0.73
C ALA A 187 -17.24 7.03 -0.97
#